data_a9209795751234f430a46babc42bb48d
#
_entry.id   a9209795751234f430a46babc42bb48d
#
_cell.length_a   1.000
_cell.length_b   1.000
_cell.length_c   1.000
_cell.angle_alpha   90.00
_cell.angle_beta   90.00
_cell.angle_gamma   90.00
#
_symmetry.space_group_name_H-M   'P 1'
#
loop_
_entity.id
_entity.type
_entity.pdbx_description
1 polymer ?
#
loop_
_entity_poly.entity_id
_entity_poly.type
_entity_poly.pdbx_seq_one_letter_code
_entity_poly.pdbx_strand_id
1 'polypeptide(L)'
;MAQPNDGSGRAPVAIVRPTTSVTSGPAVTQKLVNASVAFGNLLKGTFGPNGLDKMMYKTSGETAVTNDGAKIVAELLVKHPAAKAFVQLAESQENACGDGVTGCLLLASELMREAGRLLEKGLHPLLVVQGYQAALETTLNAVSYTHLR
;
A
#
# COMPACT_ATOMS: atom_id res chain seq x y z
N MET A 1 31.27 0.49 -6.50
CA MET A 1 31.40 0.06 -7.92
C MET A 1 31.89 1.25 -8.71
N ALA A 2 33.09 1.17 -9.26
CA ALA A 2 33.65 2.21 -10.10
C ALA A 2 32.94 2.19 -11.46
N GLN A 3 32.49 3.36 -11.93
CA GLN A 3 31.90 3.49 -13.29
C GLN A 3 33.01 3.40 -14.34
N PRO A 4 32.74 2.75 -15.49
CA PRO A 4 33.71 2.71 -16.59
C PRO A 4 33.89 4.13 -17.15
N ASN A 5 35.13 4.55 -17.23
CA ASN A 5 35.53 5.79 -17.88
C ASN A 5 35.48 5.57 -19.40
N ASP A 6 34.62 6.30 -20.11
CA ASP A 6 34.39 6.16 -21.55
C ASP A 6 35.49 6.80 -22.44
N GLY A 7 36.59 7.24 -21.86
CA GLY A 7 37.73 7.81 -22.61
C GLY A 7 37.49 9.17 -23.27
N SER A 8 36.30 9.79 -23.13
CA SER A 8 35.93 11.04 -23.78
C SER A 8 36.31 12.30 -22.98
N GLY A 9 36.88 12.14 -21.81
CA GLY A 9 37.25 13.27 -20.92
C GLY A 9 36.12 14.14 -20.42
N ARG A 10 34.85 13.78 -20.70
CA ARG A 10 33.67 14.45 -20.16
C ARG A 10 33.27 13.77 -18.86
N ALA A 11 33.05 14.56 -17.80
CA ALA A 11 32.50 14.06 -16.57
C ALA A 11 31.13 13.40 -16.85
N PRO A 12 30.84 12.20 -16.28
CA PRO A 12 29.54 11.56 -16.47
C PRO A 12 28.44 12.49 -15.98
N VAL A 13 27.41 12.70 -16.83
CA VAL A 13 26.25 13.53 -16.46
C VAL A 13 25.46 12.77 -15.42
N ALA A 14 25.51 13.22 -14.18
CA ALA A 14 24.70 12.66 -13.10
C ALA A 14 23.25 13.12 -13.26
N ILE A 15 22.41 12.29 -13.84
CA ILE A 15 20.97 12.55 -14.03
C ILE A 15 20.20 12.42 -12.70
N VAL A 16 20.72 11.66 -11.74
CA VAL A 16 20.07 11.37 -10.46
C VAL A 16 20.95 11.89 -9.32
N ARG A 17 20.35 12.53 -8.31
CA ARG A 17 21.09 13.00 -7.13
C ARG A 17 21.73 11.83 -6.41
N PRO A 18 22.94 11.98 -5.84
CA PRO A 18 23.65 10.89 -5.11
C PRO A 18 22.85 10.28 -3.94
N THR A 19 21.92 11.06 -3.39
CA THR A 19 21.04 10.65 -2.29
C THR A 19 19.79 9.87 -2.75
N THR A 20 19.59 9.72 -4.08
CA THR A 20 18.43 9.02 -4.62
C THR A 20 18.72 7.54 -4.74
N SER A 21 17.96 6.71 -4.01
CA SER A 21 17.99 5.27 -4.12
C SER A 21 17.05 4.84 -5.25
N VAL A 22 17.60 4.18 -6.27
CA VAL A 22 16.82 3.64 -7.40
C VAL A 22 16.75 2.12 -7.27
N THR A 23 15.54 1.58 -7.33
CA THR A 23 15.30 0.12 -7.40
C THR A 23 14.62 -0.16 -8.73
N SER A 24 15.01 -1.23 -9.44
CA SER A 24 14.46 -1.60 -10.74
C SER A 24 14.18 -3.11 -10.82
N GLY A 25 13.38 -3.50 -11.82
CA GLY A 25 13.08 -4.89 -12.10
C GLY A 25 12.17 -5.57 -11.05
N PRO A 26 12.22 -6.91 -10.93
CA PRO A 26 11.35 -7.69 -10.04
C PRO A 26 11.42 -7.26 -8.56
N ALA A 27 12.56 -6.72 -8.13
CA ALA A 27 12.74 -6.22 -6.77
C ALA A 27 11.79 -5.05 -6.42
N VAL A 28 11.32 -4.30 -7.40
CA VAL A 28 10.33 -3.22 -7.19
C VAL A 28 9.00 -3.83 -6.76
N THR A 29 8.51 -4.81 -7.52
CA THR A 29 7.24 -5.50 -7.24
C THR A 29 7.27 -6.13 -5.85
N GLN A 30 8.34 -6.85 -5.51
CA GLN A 30 8.47 -7.47 -4.20
C GLN A 30 8.46 -6.44 -3.06
N LYS A 31 9.15 -5.31 -3.23
CA LYS A 31 9.13 -4.22 -2.24
C LYS A 31 7.75 -3.60 -2.08
N LEU A 32 7.01 -3.41 -3.18
CA LEU A 32 5.64 -2.89 -3.14
C LEU A 32 4.69 -3.83 -2.40
N VAL A 33 4.74 -5.13 -2.71
CA VAL A 33 3.93 -6.16 -2.05
C VAL A 33 4.27 -6.23 -0.57
N ASN A 34 5.55 -6.32 -0.20
CA ASN A 34 5.98 -6.40 1.19
C ASN A 34 5.56 -5.17 2.00
N ALA A 35 5.67 -3.97 1.43
CA ALA A 35 5.23 -2.74 2.09
C ALA A 35 3.70 -2.71 2.30
N SER A 36 2.93 -3.17 1.30
CA SER A 36 1.47 -3.27 1.39
C SER A 36 1.02 -4.26 2.46
N VAL A 37 1.66 -5.43 2.50
CA VAL A 37 1.39 -6.47 3.52
C VAL A 37 1.78 -5.99 4.93
N ALA A 38 2.91 -5.32 5.07
CA ALA A 38 3.34 -4.75 6.36
C ALA A 38 2.33 -3.70 6.85
N PHE A 39 1.80 -2.88 5.94
CA PHE A 39 0.78 -1.88 6.26
C PHE A 39 -0.53 -2.53 6.75
N GLY A 40 -1.01 -3.57 6.06
CA GLY A 40 -2.17 -4.34 6.51
C GLY A 40 -1.96 -5.01 7.87
N ASN A 41 -0.79 -5.62 8.09
CA ASN A 41 -0.46 -6.24 9.37
C ASN A 41 -0.43 -5.23 10.52
N LEU A 42 -0.07 -3.98 10.25
CA LEU A 42 -0.15 -2.91 11.24
C LEU A 42 -1.59 -2.70 11.72
N LEU A 43 -2.58 -2.77 10.84
CA LEU A 43 -3.98 -2.49 11.15
C LEU A 43 -4.77 -3.73 11.58
N LYS A 44 -4.31 -4.93 11.25
CA LYS A 44 -5.07 -6.18 11.47
C LYS A 44 -5.52 -6.37 12.92
N GLY A 45 -4.70 -5.98 13.89
CA GLY A 45 -5.02 -6.14 15.32
C GLY A 45 -6.07 -5.18 15.86
N THR A 46 -6.47 -4.15 15.10
CA THR A 46 -7.50 -3.19 15.51
C THR A 46 -8.87 -3.49 14.90
N PHE A 47 -8.96 -4.49 14.03
CA PHE A 47 -10.17 -4.79 13.27
C PHE A 47 -11.06 -5.85 13.94
N GLY A 48 -12.36 -5.60 13.91
CA GLY A 48 -13.38 -6.54 14.37
C GLY A 48 -13.74 -6.40 15.85
N PRO A 49 -14.66 -7.25 16.35
CA PRO A 49 -15.22 -7.13 17.70
C PRO A 49 -14.18 -7.36 18.82
N ASN A 50 -13.09 -8.03 18.51
CA ASN A 50 -11.95 -8.27 19.42
C ASN A 50 -10.75 -7.36 19.09
N GLY A 51 -10.97 -6.29 18.32
CA GLY A 51 -9.92 -5.33 17.97
C GLY A 51 -9.39 -4.61 19.21
N LEU A 52 -8.06 -4.50 19.28
CA LEU A 52 -7.36 -3.84 20.37
C LEU A 52 -6.86 -2.47 19.93
N ASP A 53 -6.77 -1.55 20.88
CA ASP A 53 -6.21 -0.23 20.63
C ASP A 53 -4.71 -0.32 20.30
N LYS A 54 -4.24 0.64 19.50
CA LYS A 54 -2.82 0.88 19.26
C LYS A 54 -2.37 2.13 19.98
N MET A 55 -1.22 2.02 20.62
CA MET A 55 -0.51 3.17 21.19
C MET A 55 0.59 3.62 20.26
N MET A 56 0.58 4.89 19.91
CA MET A 56 1.55 5.51 19.01
C MET A 56 2.28 6.63 19.74
N TYR A 57 3.61 6.67 19.59
CA TYR A 57 4.45 7.73 20.11
C TYR A 57 4.92 8.62 18.96
N LYS A 58 4.68 9.91 19.07
CA LYS A 58 5.23 10.91 18.16
C LYS A 58 6.62 11.37 18.64
N THR A 59 7.43 11.81 17.70
CA THR A 59 8.73 12.43 18.02
C THR A 59 8.60 13.71 18.87
N SER A 60 7.43 14.35 18.86
CA SER A 60 7.07 15.47 19.74
C SER A 60 6.85 15.08 21.21
N GLY A 61 6.81 13.78 21.53
CA GLY A 61 6.47 13.26 22.86
C GLY A 61 4.98 13.05 23.09
N GLU A 62 4.12 13.40 22.14
CA GLU A 62 2.69 13.12 22.21
C GLU A 62 2.41 11.63 22.04
N THR A 63 1.47 11.12 22.83
CA THR A 63 1.00 9.73 22.76
C THR A 63 -0.44 9.72 22.31
N ALA A 64 -0.76 8.91 21.31
CA ALA A 64 -2.12 8.65 20.86
C ALA A 64 -2.46 7.18 21.08
N VAL A 65 -3.64 6.90 21.66
CA VAL A 65 -4.18 5.54 21.83
C VAL A 65 -5.51 5.49 21.08
N THR A 66 -5.62 4.62 20.10
CA THR A 66 -6.82 4.48 19.27
C THR A 66 -6.87 3.13 18.55
N ASN A 67 -8.07 2.67 18.21
CA ASN A 67 -8.32 1.55 17.29
C ASN A 67 -8.85 2.03 15.93
N ASP A 68 -9.06 3.32 15.78
CA ASP A 68 -9.58 3.93 14.55
C ASP A 68 -8.49 3.92 13.45
N GLY A 69 -8.76 3.19 12.35
CA GLY A 69 -7.82 3.06 11.23
C GLY A 69 -7.49 4.37 10.55
N ALA A 70 -8.45 5.28 10.40
CA ALA A 70 -8.23 6.59 9.81
C ALA A 70 -7.25 7.42 10.65
N LYS A 71 -7.45 7.46 11.97
CA LYS A 71 -6.55 8.15 12.90
C LYS A 71 -5.16 7.52 12.94
N ILE A 72 -5.09 6.17 12.97
CA ILE A 72 -3.80 5.47 12.94
C ILE A 72 -3.01 5.86 11.69
N VAL A 73 -3.66 5.83 10.52
CA VAL A 73 -3.00 6.12 9.23
C VAL A 73 -2.59 7.59 9.12
N ALA A 74 -3.40 8.52 9.59
CA ALA A 74 -3.09 9.95 9.60
C ALA A 74 -1.84 10.30 10.43
N GLU A 75 -1.58 9.53 11.49
CA GLU A 75 -0.41 9.72 12.35
C GLU A 75 0.87 9.06 11.84
N LEU A 76 0.77 8.20 10.80
CA LEU A 76 1.91 7.48 10.26
C LEU A 76 2.78 8.36 9.35
N LEU A 77 4.04 8.52 9.71
CA LEU A 77 5.05 9.16 8.84
C LEU A 77 5.58 8.15 7.82
N VAL A 78 4.91 8.04 6.68
CA VAL A 78 5.26 7.07 5.65
C VAL A 78 6.17 7.67 4.57
N LYS A 79 7.28 6.98 4.29
CA LYS A 79 8.23 7.35 3.21
C LYS A 79 8.06 6.49 1.96
N HIS A 80 7.61 5.25 2.12
CA HIS A 80 7.51 4.28 1.03
C HIS A 80 6.36 4.62 0.08
N PRO A 81 6.54 4.57 -1.27
CA PRO A 81 5.49 4.91 -2.24
C PRO A 81 4.20 4.09 -2.08
N ALA A 82 4.30 2.77 -1.88
CA ALA A 82 3.13 1.93 -1.64
C ALA A 82 2.37 2.36 -0.38
N ALA A 83 3.07 2.66 0.72
CA ALA A 83 2.43 3.12 1.94
C ALA A 83 1.72 4.47 1.77
N LYS A 84 2.27 5.38 0.94
CA LYS A 84 1.58 6.63 0.58
C LYS A 84 0.28 6.37 -0.18
N ALA A 85 0.25 5.39 -1.09
CA ALA A 85 -0.98 5.02 -1.79
C ALA A 85 -2.05 4.49 -0.80
N PHE A 86 -1.65 3.73 0.22
CA PHE A 86 -2.57 3.29 1.28
C PHE A 86 -3.09 4.46 2.13
N VAL A 87 -2.27 5.48 2.41
CA VAL A 87 -2.72 6.71 3.09
C VAL A 87 -3.77 7.44 2.25
N GLN A 88 -3.51 7.61 0.95
CA GLN A 88 -4.48 8.23 0.03
C GLN A 88 -5.78 7.42 -0.08
N LEU A 89 -5.70 6.09 -0.07
CA LEU A 89 -6.87 5.22 -0.04
C LEU A 89 -7.69 5.42 1.25
N ALA A 90 -7.02 5.51 2.40
CA ALA A 90 -7.65 5.80 3.68
C ALA A 90 -8.38 7.15 3.67
N GLU A 91 -7.72 8.21 3.20
CA GLU A 91 -8.30 9.54 3.07
C GLU A 91 -9.51 9.55 2.13
N SER A 92 -9.42 8.86 0.99
CA SER A 92 -10.53 8.74 0.04
C SER A 92 -11.74 8.05 0.65
N GLN A 93 -11.53 6.95 1.39
CA GLN A 93 -12.59 6.20 2.06
C GLN A 93 -13.23 7.04 3.17
N GLU A 94 -12.42 7.71 4.00
CA GLU A 94 -12.91 8.58 5.07
C GLU A 94 -13.75 9.73 4.52
N ASN A 95 -13.27 10.42 3.48
CA ASN A 95 -13.98 11.54 2.86
C ASN A 95 -15.29 11.11 2.17
N ALA A 96 -15.33 9.91 1.59
CA ALA A 96 -16.51 9.43 0.86
C ALA A 96 -17.58 8.84 1.79
N CYS A 97 -17.19 8.10 2.83
CA CYS A 97 -18.09 7.28 3.64
C CYS A 97 -18.05 7.63 5.14
N GLY A 98 -16.97 8.23 5.63
CA GLY A 98 -16.77 8.50 7.06
C GLY A 98 -16.58 7.23 7.91
N ASP A 99 -16.47 6.05 7.30
CA ASP A 99 -16.33 4.76 7.99
C ASP A 99 -15.71 3.69 7.08
N GLY A 100 -15.34 2.55 7.67
CA GLY A 100 -14.85 1.37 6.95
C GLY A 100 -13.39 1.45 6.50
N VAL A 101 -12.63 2.45 6.93
CA VAL A 101 -11.22 2.67 6.53
C VAL A 101 -10.36 1.44 6.83
N THR A 102 -10.44 0.89 8.04
CA THR A 102 -9.66 -0.29 8.42
C THR A 102 -9.96 -1.48 7.52
N GLY A 103 -11.24 -1.77 7.26
CA GLY A 103 -11.68 -2.86 6.39
C GLY A 103 -11.20 -2.68 4.94
N CYS A 104 -11.31 -1.47 4.40
CA CYS A 104 -10.84 -1.11 3.07
C CYS A 104 -9.33 -1.35 2.92
N LEU A 105 -8.53 -0.89 3.88
CA LEU A 105 -7.07 -1.04 3.86
C LEU A 105 -6.64 -2.51 4.03
N LEU A 106 -7.33 -3.28 4.85
CA LEU A 106 -7.07 -4.70 5.00
C LEU A 106 -7.37 -5.47 3.72
N LEU A 107 -8.52 -5.19 3.08
CA LEU A 107 -8.87 -5.78 1.79
C LEU A 107 -7.79 -5.45 0.73
N ALA A 108 -7.40 -4.19 0.62
CA ALA A 108 -6.36 -3.77 -0.32
C ALA A 108 -5.02 -4.49 -0.05
N SER A 109 -4.64 -4.66 1.22
CA SER A 109 -3.43 -5.38 1.62
C SER A 109 -3.48 -6.87 1.23
N GLU A 110 -4.62 -7.54 1.41
CA GLU A 110 -4.79 -8.95 1.03
C GLU A 110 -4.80 -9.12 -0.50
N LEU A 111 -5.45 -8.22 -1.24
CA LEU A 111 -5.39 -8.21 -2.71
C LEU A 111 -3.96 -8.05 -3.21
N MET A 112 -3.16 -7.16 -2.59
CA MET A 112 -1.74 -7.00 -2.92
C MET A 112 -0.92 -8.24 -2.58
N ARG A 113 -1.22 -8.94 -1.49
CA ARG A 113 -0.56 -10.19 -1.11
C ARG A 113 -0.81 -11.28 -2.14
N GLU A 114 -2.07 -11.48 -2.53
CA GLU A 114 -2.43 -12.48 -3.54
C GLU A 114 -1.89 -12.11 -4.93
N ALA A 115 -1.90 -10.83 -5.30
CA ALA A 115 -1.22 -10.37 -6.52
C ALA A 115 0.26 -10.77 -6.52
N GLY A 116 0.98 -10.56 -5.41
CA GLY A 116 2.36 -10.98 -5.26
C GLY A 116 2.56 -12.46 -5.55
N ARG A 117 1.72 -13.32 -4.97
CA ARG A 117 1.76 -14.78 -5.19
C ARG A 117 1.50 -15.16 -6.66
N LEU A 118 0.58 -14.47 -7.33
CA LEU A 118 0.30 -14.71 -8.74
C LEU A 118 1.47 -14.30 -9.64
N LEU A 119 2.10 -13.17 -9.34
CA LEU A 119 3.29 -12.68 -10.06
C LEU A 119 4.50 -13.62 -9.86
N GLU A 120 4.69 -14.18 -8.67
CA GLU A 120 5.71 -15.19 -8.40
C GLU A 120 5.49 -16.48 -9.20
N LYS A 121 4.23 -16.82 -9.50
CA LYS A 121 3.87 -17.93 -10.38
C LYS A 121 4.05 -17.63 -11.88
N GLY A 122 4.50 -16.43 -12.22
CA GLY A 122 4.77 -16.01 -13.58
C GLY A 122 3.60 -15.41 -14.33
N LEU A 123 2.48 -15.08 -13.66
CA LEU A 123 1.38 -14.34 -14.31
C LEU A 123 1.83 -12.91 -14.61
N HIS A 124 1.43 -12.43 -15.78
CA HIS A 124 1.72 -11.04 -16.15
C HIS A 124 0.87 -10.07 -15.30
N PRO A 125 1.43 -8.95 -14.80
CA PRO A 125 0.70 -7.98 -13.96
C PRO A 125 -0.62 -7.50 -14.56
N LEU A 126 -0.67 -7.30 -15.88
CA LEU A 126 -1.88 -6.85 -16.58
C LEU A 126 -3.03 -7.85 -16.44
N LEU A 127 -2.75 -9.17 -16.48
CA LEU A 127 -3.77 -10.20 -16.29
C LEU A 127 -4.35 -10.16 -14.87
N VAL A 128 -3.52 -9.91 -13.87
CA VAL A 128 -3.97 -9.75 -12.47
C VAL A 128 -4.89 -8.54 -12.35
N VAL A 129 -4.52 -7.39 -12.94
CA VAL A 129 -5.35 -6.19 -12.97
C VAL A 129 -6.70 -6.43 -13.65
N GLN A 130 -6.70 -7.08 -14.83
CA GLN A 130 -7.94 -7.42 -15.54
C GLN A 130 -8.83 -8.35 -14.72
N GLY A 131 -8.25 -9.34 -14.05
CA GLY A 131 -8.98 -10.23 -13.15
C GLY A 131 -9.63 -9.49 -11.98
N TYR A 132 -8.93 -8.54 -11.36
CA TYR A 132 -9.49 -7.71 -10.28
C TYR A 132 -10.59 -6.77 -10.77
N GLN A 133 -10.46 -6.21 -11.98
CA GLN A 133 -11.50 -5.39 -12.59
C GLN A 133 -12.80 -6.21 -12.85
N ALA A 134 -12.68 -7.40 -13.42
CA ALA A 134 -13.82 -8.28 -13.64
C ALA A 134 -14.48 -8.72 -12.32
N ALA A 135 -13.69 -9.01 -11.29
CA ALA A 135 -14.18 -9.32 -9.96
C ALA A 135 -14.92 -8.15 -9.32
N LEU A 136 -14.41 -6.93 -9.49
CA LEU A 136 -15.05 -5.70 -9.00
C LEU A 136 -16.44 -5.51 -9.64
N GLU A 137 -16.54 -5.61 -10.96
CA GLU A 137 -17.80 -5.47 -11.69
C GLU A 137 -18.83 -6.52 -11.22
N THR A 138 -18.41 -7.77 -11.08
CA THR A 138 -19.27 -8.86 -10.59
C THR A 138 -19.75 -8.57 -9.16
N THR A 139 -18.88 -8.09 -8.30
CA THR A 139 -19.20 -7.78 -6.90
C THR A 139 -20.17 -6.62 -6.80
N LEU A 140 -19.95 -5.53 -7.55
CA LEU A 140 -20.83 -4.37 -7.56
C LEU A 140 -22.23 -4.74 -8.05
N ASN A 141 -22.34 -5.56 -9.08
CA ASN A 141 -23.63 -6.05 -9.58
C ASN A 141 -24.36 -6.90 -8.54
N ALA A 142 -23.65 -7.78 -7.84
CA ALA A 142 -24.23 -8.62 -6.79
C ALA A 142 -24.71 -7.77 -5.59
N VAL A 143 -23.93 -6.79 -5.15
CA VAL A 143 -24.29 -5.89 -4.04
C VAL A 143 -25.49 -5.02 -4.43
N SER A 144 -25.50 -4.45 -5.63
CA SER A 144 -26.64 -3.66 -6.14
C SER A 144 -27.94 -4.45 -6.13
N TYR A 145 -27.89 -5.73 -6.54
CA TYR A 145 -29.07 -6.60 -6.52
C TYR A 145 -29.58 -6.90 -5.11
N THR A 146 -28.69 -7.05 -4.13
CA THR A 146 -29.06 -7.35 -2.74
C THR A 146 -29.65 -6.16 -1.98
N HIS A 147 -29.28 -4.94 -2.35
CA HIS A 147 -29.79 -3.71 -1.71
C HIS A 147 -31.11 -3.19 -2.30
N LEU A 148 -31.58 -3.74 -3.44
CA LEU A 148 -32.86 -3.39 -4.05
C LEU A 148 -34.03 -4.28 -3.58
N ARG A 149 -33.81 -5.16 -2.62
CA ARG A 149 -34.80 -5.97 -1.92
C ARG A 149 -34.93 -5.54 -0.47
#